data_7045ab1658a743ee667b609f4a50614d
#
_entry.id   7045ab1658a743ee667b609f4a50614d
#
_cell.length_a   1.000
_cell.length_b   1.000
_cell.length_c   1.000
_cell.angle_alpha   90.00
_cell.angle_beta   90.00
_cell.angle_gamma   90.00
#
_symmetry.space_group_name_H-M   'P 1'
#
loop_
_entity.id
_entity.type
_entity.pdbx_description
1 polymer ?
#
loop_
_entity_poly.entity_id
_entity_poly.type
_entity_poly.pdbx_seq_one_letter_code
_entity_poly.pdbx_strand_id
1 'polypeptide(L)'
;MEDGSGNGRPPATAAAWNFESNGALLGLTALSVRGVLGRVKAGMAAGGGGGGGGGGGRAVIPMGHGDPSVFPCFRTTADAVDAVAAALRSGEHNSYSSCVGLEPARRSIARYLSRDLPYELSADDVYLTSGCAQAIEIICSVLARPGANILCPRPGYLFHEARAVFNGMEVRYFDLLPESGWEVDLDGVQELADKNTVAMVIINPGNPCGNVYTSEHLAKANEVYAHLTFGQNKFVPMGVFGSVAPVLTLGSISKRWVVPGWRLGWIVTSDPNGVFQRTKVVESIQSYLDISADPATFIQGAIPQLIENTKEEFFEKTVDVLRQTADICWEKLKGISCITCPSKPEGSMFVMVKLDLSCLQGIKDDMDFCCQLAKEELVILLPGCAVGYKNWLRITFAIEPSSLEDGIDRLKSFCSRHSKPKVHLSLET
;
A
#
# COMPACT_ATOMS: atom_id res chain seq x y z
N MET A 1 -38.39 -60.62 11.12
CA MET A 1 -38.91 -59.76 10.04
C MET A 1 -39.21 -58.43 10.69
N GLU A 2 -38.25 -57.52 10.73
CA GLU A 2 -38.41 -56.14 11.17
C GLU A 2 -37.98 -55.25 10.02
N ASP A 3 -38.98 -54.59 9.44
CA ASP A 3 -38.79 -53.59 8.39
C ASP A 3 -38.21 -52.31 8.95
N GLY A 4 -36.92 -52.10 8.70
CA GLY A 4 -36.23 -50.85 8.96
C GLY A 4 -36.51 -49.83 7.86
N SER A 5 -37.62 -49.08 7.94
CA SER A 5 -37.87 -47.91 7.10
C SER A 5 -36.98 -46.77 7.55
N GLY A 6 -35.77 -46.70 7.02
CA GLY A 6 -34.89 -45.55 7.14
C GLY A 6 -35.52 -44.32 6.46
N ASN A 7 -36.01 -43.39 7.29
CA ASN A 7 -36.53 -42.10 6.86
C ASN A 7 -35.31 -41.24 6.41
N GLY A 8 -34.76 -41.53 5.23
CA GLY A 8 -33.75 -40.67 4.60
C GLY A 8 -34.38 -39.36 4.18
N ARG A 9 -34.19 -38.32 4.99
CA ARG A 9 -34.43 -36.94 4.54
C ARG A 9 -33.61 -36.73 3.26
N PRO A 10 -34.23 -36.33 2.14
CA PRO A 10 -33.46 -35.96 0.96
C PRO A 10 -32.46 -34.85 1.31
N PRO A 11 -31.26 -34.88 0.73
CA PRO A 11 -30.30 -33.78 0.96
C PRO A 11 -30.97 -32.46 0.61
N ALA A 12 -30.94 -31.52 1.55
CA ALA A 12 -31.49 -30.17 1.35
C ALA A 12 -30.82 -29.58 0.09
N THR A 13 -31.63 -29.36 -0.96
CA THR A 13 -31.12 -28.64 -2.14
C THR A 13 -30.69 -27.25 -1.75
N ALA A 14 -29.69 -26.67 -2.44
CA ALA A 14 -29.18 -25.32 -2.16
C ALA A 14 -30.30 -24.24 -2.07
N ALA A 15 -31.45 -24.51 -2.73
CA ALA A 15 -32.64 -23.67 -2.68
C ALA A 15 -33.41 -23.72 -1.32
N ALA A 16 -33.08 -24.66 -0.43
CA ALA A 16 -33.67 -24.74 0.92
C ALA A 16 -33.05 -23.82 1.94
N TRP A 17 -31.92 -23.21 1.61
CA TRP A 17 -31.17 -22.28 2.47
C TRP A 17 -31.17 -20.90 1.83
N ASN A 18 -31.70 -19.90 2.54
CA ASN A 18 -31.73 -18.52 2.08
C ASN A 18 -30.35 -17.83 2.31
N PHE A 19 -29.29 -18.44 1.74
CA PHE A 19 -27.94 -17.87 1.79
C PHE A 19 -27.66 -17.08 0.51
N GLU A 20 -27.70 -15.77 0.62
CA GLU A 20 -27.26 -14.85 -0.42
C GLU A 20 -25.98 -14.13 0.05
N SER A 21 -24.98 -14.04 -0.82
CA SER A 21 -23.77 -13.30 -0.53
C SER A 21 -24.04 -11.78 -0.58
N ASN A 22 -23.28 -11.02 0.22
CA ASN A 22 -23.29 -9.57 0.08
C ASN A 22 -22.69 -9.14 -1.26
N GLY A 23 -23.53 -8.78 -2.23
CA GLY A 23 -23.12 -8.38 -3.57
C GLY A 23 -22.15 -7.20 -3.60
N ALA A 24 -22.19 -6.30 -2.60
CA ALA A 24 -21.24 -5.19 -2.49
C ALA A 24 -19.80 -5.66 -2.31
N LEU A 25 -19.56 -6.85 -1.74
CA LEU A 25 -18.22 -7.42 -1.57
C LEU A 25 -17.65 -8.04 -2.84
N LEU A 26 -18.50 -8.57 -3.72
CA LEU A 26 -18.06 -9.31 -4.90
C LEU A 26 -17.29 -8.45 -5.91
N GLY A 27 -17.64 -7.16 -6.04
CA GLY A 27 -16.98 -6.21 -6.92
C GLY A 27 -15.65 -5.67 -6.40
N LEU A 28 -15.44 -5.69 -5.07
CA LEU A 28 -14.28 -5.03 -4.44
C LEU A 28 -12.94 -5.72 -4.71
N THR A 29 -12.95 -7.00 -5.12
CA THR A 29 -11.70 -7.72 -5.46
C THR A 29 -10.97 -7.07 -6.63
N ALA A 30 -11.69 -6.44 -7.56
CA ALA A 30 -11.11 -5.71 -8.68
C ALA A 30 -10.32 -4.46 -8.23
N LEU A 31 -10.68 -3.88 -7.08
CA LEU A 31 -10.04 -2.74 -6.44
C LEU A 31 -8.88 -3.15 -5.51
N SER A 32 -8.44 -4.41 -5.57
CA SER A 32 -7.42 -4.96 -4.69
C SER A 32 -6.15 -5.29 -5.47
N VAL A 33 -5.01 -4.76 -5.03
CA VAL A 33 -3.68 -5.13 -5.57
C VAL A 33 -3.48 -6.64 -5.57
N ARG A 34 -3.94 -7.36 -4.52
CA ARG A 34 -3.86 -8.82 -4.45
C ARG A 34 -4.70 -9.51 -5.52
N GLY A 35 -5.91 -9.03 -5.74
CA GLY A 35 -6.81 -9.57 -6.79
C GLY A 35 -6.24 -9.37 -8.18
N VAL A 36 -5.70 -8.18 -8.47
CA VAL A 36 -5.06 -7.89 -9.75
C VAL A 36 -3.81 -8.74 -9.96
N LEU A 37 -2.91 -8.82 -8.98
CA LEU A 37 -1.71 -9.68 -9.07
C LEU A 37 -2.09 -11.16 -9.15
N GLY A 38 -3.19 -11.59 -8.54
CA GLY A 38 -3.74 -12.95 -8.71
C GLY A 38 -4.06 -13.25 -10.15
N ARG A 39 -4.69 -12.31 -10.88
CA ARG A 39 -4.97 -12.45 -12.33
C ARG A 39 -3.71 -12.52 -13.17
N VAL A 40 -2.71 -11.66 -12.89
CA VAL A 40 -1.42 -11.70 -13.59
C VAL A 40 -0.74 -13.06 -13.37
N LYS A 41 -0.72 -13.59 -12.13
CA LYS A 41 -0.14 -14.91 -11.81
C LYS A 41 -0.92 -16.07 -12.43
N ALA A 42 -2.23 -16.00 -12.54
CA ALA A 42 -3.05 -17.03 -13.19
C ALA A 42 -2.69 -17.18 -14.68
N GLY A 43 -2.33 -16.09 -15.36
CA GLY A 43 -1.81 -16.09 -16.72
C GLY A 43 -0.53 -16.92 -16.87
N MET A 44 0.34 -16.95 -15.85
CA MET A 44 1.55 -17.78 -15.85
C MET A 44 1.18 -19.29 -15.79
N ALA A 45 0.26 -19.66 -14.93
CA ALA A 45 -0.13 -21.06 -14.73
C ALA A 45 -0.84 -21.65 -15.95
N ALA A 46 -1.67 -20.87 -16.64
CA ALA A 46 -2.41 -21.31 -17.83
C ALA A 46 -1.52 -21.54 -19.06
N GLY A 47 -0.31 -20.93 -19.08
CA GLY A 47 0.67 -21.14 -20.16
C GLY A 47 1.58 -22.36 -19.97
N GLY A 48 1.57 -22.98 -18.80
CA GLY A 48 2.41 -24.10 -18.40
C GLY A 48 1.70 -25.46 -18.41
N GLY A 49 0.80 -25.69 -19.31
CA GLY A 49 0.17 -27.00 -19.53
C GLY A 49 1.11 -27.95 -20.26
N GLY A 50 1.91 -28.70 -19.52
CA GLY A 50 2.66 -29.80 -20.10
C GLY A 50 3.98 -30.11 -19.41
N GLY A 51 3.99 -31.15 -18.59
CA GLY A 51 5.14 -32.02 -18.43
C GLY A 51 6.25 -31.55 -17.51
N GLY A 52 6.48 -32.34 -16.49
CA GLY A 52 7.70 -32.30 -15.70
C GLY A 52 8.95 -32.44 -16.54
N GLY A 53 10.02 -31.82 -16.11
CA GLY A 53 11.39 -32.14 -16.49
C GLY A 53 12.03 -31.20 -17.48
N GLY A 54 12.93 -30.34 -17.02
CA GLY A 54 14.05 -29.86 -17.83
C GLY A 54 13.93 -28.48 -18.43
N GLY A 55 13.46 -27.50 -17.70
CA GLY A 55 13.72 -26.09 -18.01
C GLY A 55 14.58 -25.50 -16.92
N GLY A 56 15.80 -25.10 -17.20
CA GLY A 56 16.74 -24.51 -16.24
C GLY A 56 16.07 -23.43 -15.41
N GLY A 57 16.16 -23.56 -14.08
CA GLY A 57 15.38 -22.94 -13.04
C GLY A 57 15.41 -21.42 -12.95
N ARG A 58 14.80 -20.74 -13.92
CA ARG A 58 14.64 -19.29 -13.94
C ARG A 58 13.65 -18.89 -12.86
N ALA A 59 14.11 -18.11 -11.88
CA ALA A 59 13.29 -17.66 -10.77
C ALA A 59 12.26 -16.61 -11.22
N VAL A 60 11.09 -16.61 -10.55
CA VAL A 60 10.06 -15.56 -10.67
C VAL A 60 10.58 -14.31 -9.95
N ILE A 61 10.49 -13.15 -10.61
CA ILE A 61 10.89 -11.86 -10.03
C ILE A 61 9.63 -11.06 -9.69
N PRO A 62 9.34 -10.87 -8.37
CA PRO A 62 8.08 -10.27 -7.91
C PRO A 62 8.17 -8.74 -7.77
N MET A 63 8.23 -8.00 -8.86
CA MET A 63 8.29 -6.53 -8.87
C MET A 63 6.91 -5.84 -8.81
N GLY A 64 5.84 -6.58 -8.56
CA GLY A 64 4.48 -6.04 -8.46
C GLY A 64 3.96 -5.85 -7.04
N HIS A 65 4.58 -6.52 -6.05
CA HIS A 65 4.11 -6.52 -4.66
C HIS A 65 5.09 -5.78 -3.74
N GLY A 66 4.57 -4.81 -2.97
CA GLY A 66 5.39 -4.00 -2.05
C GLY A 66 5.67 -4.71 -0.72
N ASP A 67 6.34 -5.85 -0.78
CA ASP A 67 6.80 -6.59 0.39
C ASP A 67 8.29 -6.90 0.28
N PRO A 68 9.16 -6.06 0.87
CA PRO A 68 10.59 -6.28 0.84
C PRO A 68 11.07 -7.37 1.81
N SER A 69 10.26 -7.75 2.82
CA SER A 69 10.67 -8.65 3.91
C SER A 69 11.07 -10.06 3.46
N VAL A 70 10.73 -10.45 2.24
CA VAL A 70 11.12 -11.74 1.64
C VAL A 70 12.58 -11.76 1.17
N PHE A 71 13.23 -10.60 1.05
CA PHE A 71 14.60 -10.48 0.57
C PHE A 71 15.61 -10.34 1.72
N PRO A 72 16.76 -11.04 1.67
CA PRO A 72 17.77 -10.98 2.73
C PRO A 72 18.32 -9.59 3.04
N CYS A 73 18.35 -8.68 2.06
CA CYS A 73 18.81 -7.31 2.22
C CYS A 73 17.83 -6.42 3.03
N PHE A 74 16.58 -6.88 3.22
CA PHE A 74 15.51 -6.18 3.94
C PHE A 74 15.02 -6.95 5.16
N ARG A 75 15.90 -7.43 6.01
CA ARG A 75 15.52 -8.12 7.26
C ARG A 75 15.43 -7.15 8.41
N THR A 76 14.42 -7.34 9.28
CA THR A 76 14.34 -6.63 10.56
C THR A 76 15.52 -6.98 11.48
N THR A 77 15.71 -6.20 12.56
CA THR A 77 16.81 -6.40 13.51
C THR A 77 16.59 -7.62 14.41
N ALA A 78 17.68 -8.21 14.91
CA ALA A 78 17.62 -9.24 15.93
C ALA A 78 16.93 -8.71 17.20
N ASP A 79 17.25 -7.48 17.61
CA ASP A 79 16.63 -6.84 18.78
C ASP A 79 15.10 -6.76 18.68
N ALA A 80 14.59 -6.48 17.48
CA ALA A 80 13.14 -6.46 17.23
C ALA A 80 12.52 -7.86 17.37
N VAL A 81 13.19 -8.90 16.87
CA VAL A 81 12.77 -10.29 17.02
C VAL A 81 12.81 -10.72 18.49
N ASP A 82 13.89 -10.37 19.20
CA ASP A 82 14.08 -10.71 20.60
C ASP A 82 13.04 -10.02 21.50
N ALA A 83 12.68 -8.76 21.21
CA ALA A 83 11.61 -8.04 21.89
C ALA A 83 10.27 -8.79 21.80
N VAL A 84 9.90 -9.27 20.61
CA VAL A 84 8.68 -10.06 20.43
C VAL A 84 8.77 -11.41 21.12
N ALA A 85 9.92 -12.09 21.04
CA ALA A 85 10.13 -13.36 21.71
C ALA A 85 10.09 -13.23 23.25
N ALA A 86 10.63 -12.15 23.80
CA ALA A 86 10.57 -11.84 25.22
C ALA A 86 9.13 -11.56 25.68
N ALA A 87 8.40 -10.71 24.95
CA ALA A 87 6.99 -10.43 25.24
C ALA A 87 6.12 -11.69 25.21
N LEU A 88 6.35 -12.59 24.25
CA LEU A 88 5.64 -13.87 24.17
C LEU A 88 5.99 -14.79 25.35
N ARG A 89 7.28 -14.92 25.69
CA ARG A 89 7.75 -15.82 26.77
C ARG A 89 7.36 -15.35 28.18
N SER A 90 7.17 -14.04 28.37
CA SER A 90 6.78 -13.49 29.67
C SER A 90 5.42 -13.98 30.14
N GLY A 91 4.51 -14.28 29.20
CA GLY A 91 3.12 -14.62 29.51
C GLY A 91 2.27 -13.42 29.95
N GLU A 92 2.86 -12.23 30.14
CA GLU A 92 2.17 -11.03 30.63
C GLU A 92 1.14 -10.49 29.62
N HIS A 93 1.28 -10.87 28.35
CA HIS A 93 0.46 -10.38 27.24
C HIS A 93 -0.51 -11.45 26.70
N ASN A 94 -0.90 -12.44 27.54
CA ASN A 94 -1.86 -13.46 27.13
C ASN A 94 -3.33 -13.02 27.27
N SER A 95 -3.58 -11.93 27.98
CA SER A 95 -4.92 -11.38 28.17
C SER A 95 -5.29 -10.39 27.07
N TYR A 96 -6.59 -10.10 26.93
CA TYR A 96 -7.05 -9.00 26.10
C TYR A 96 -6.49 -7.66 26.59
N SER A 97 -6.16 -6.76 25.66
CA SER A 97 -5.78 -5.39 25.96
C SER A 97 -7.02 -4.48 26.08
N SER A 98 -6.82 -3.22 26.45
CA SER A 98 -7.80 -2.18 26.18
C SER A 98 -8.05 -2.12 24.67
N CYS A 99 -9.28 -1.82 24.25
CA CYS A 99 -9.68 -1.69 22.84
C CYS A 99 -8.81 -0.71 22.04
N VAL A 100 -8.29 0.34 22.68
CA VAL A 100 -7.37 1.31 22.07
C VAL A 100 -5.91 0.83 22.04
N GLY A 101 -5.62 -0.31 22.65
CA GLY A 101 -4.29 -0.92 22.76
C GLY A 101 -3.56 -0.65 24.08
N LEU A 102 -2.46 -1.39 24.31
CA LEU A 102 -1.64 -1.28 25.51
C LEU A 102 -1.03 0.12 25.66
N GLU A 103 -1.21 0.73 26.81
CA GLU A 103 -0.76 2.09 27.08
C GLU A 103 0.76 2.28 26.90
N PRO A 104 1.66 1.36 27.36
CA PRO A 104 3.08 1.50 27.09
C PRO A 104 3.44 1.54 25.60
N ALA A 105 2.74 0.77 24.77
CA ALA A 105 2.93 0.78 23.31
C ALA A 105 2.48 2.10 22.70
N ARG A 106 1.29 2.58 23.09
CA ARG A 106 0.73 3.87 22.63
C ARG A 106 1.65 5.03 23.02
N ARG A 107 2.15 5.05 24.24
CA ARG A 107 3.09 6.06 24.74
C ARG A 107 4.40 6.06 23.96
N SER A 108 4.97 4.88 23.67
CA SER A 108 6.21 4.76 22.89
C SER A 108 6.02 5.26 21.46
N ILE A 109 4.89 4.96 20.82
CA ILE A 109 4.54 5.48 19.49
C ILE A 109 4.35 7.00 19.53
N ALA A 110 3.62 7.53 20.51
CA ALA A 110 3.42 8.95 20.69
C ALA A 110 4.76 9.69 20.80
N ARG A 111 5.65 9.24 21.68
CA ARG A 111 7.00 9.79 21.85
C ARG A 111 7.83 9.70 20.57
N TYR A 112 7.76 8.57 19.87
CA TYR A 112 8.49 8.39 18.62
C TYR A 112 8.05 9.39 17.55
N LEU A 113 6.74 9.57 17.36
CA LEU A 113 6.19 10.47 16.34
C LEU A 113 6.33 11.95 16.73
N SER A 114 6.34 12.29 18.02
CA SER A 114 6.51 13.66 18.50
C SER A 114 7.87 14.26 18.12
N ARG A 115 8.89 13.44 17.81
CA ARG A 115 10.22 13.92 17.40
C ARG A 115 10.18 14.83 16.17
N ASP A 116 9.21 14.60 15.29
CA ASP A 116 9.06 15.32 14.03
C ASP A 116 7.91 16.33 14.04
N LEU A 117 7.26 16.52 15.20
CA LEU A 117 6.14 17.45 15.39
C LEU A 117 6.55 18.68 16.22
N PRO A 118 5.90 19.83 16.01
CA PRO A 118 6.14 21.03 16.83
C PRO A 118 5.45 20.98 18.20
N TYR A 119 4.84 19.86 18.57
CA TYR A 119 4.16 19.59 19.84
C TYR A 119 4.29 18.10 20.19
N GLU A 120 4.03 17.79 21.45
CA GLU A 120 4.07 16.41 21.92
C GLU A 120 2.69 15.76 21.83
N LEU A 121 2.68 14.52 21.34
CA LEU A 121 1.54 13.62 21.38
C LEU A 121 1.52 12.89 22.73
N SER A 122 0.32 12.61 23.21
CA SER A 122 0.09 11.75 24.36
C SER A 122 -0.28 10.32 23.94
N ALA A 123 -0.31 9.40 24.88
CA ALA A 123 -0.83 8.06 24.61
C ALA A 123 -2.32 8.09 24.18
N ASP A 124 -3.07 9.12 24.59
CA ASP A 124 -4.50 9.23 24.28
C ASP A 124 -4.77 9.71 22.85
N ASP A 125 -3.72 10.19 22.16
CA ASP A 125 -3.80 10.53 20.74
C ASP A 125 -3.55 9.31 19.83
N VAL A 126 -3.17 8.14 20.38
CA VAL A 126 -2.74 6.95 19.63
C VAL A 126 -3.67 5.78 19.86
N TYR A 127 -4.16 5.17 18.79
CA TYR A 127 -5.05 4.01 18.77
C TYR A 127 -4.41 2.88 17.98
N LEU A 128 -4.19 1.72 18.60
CA LEU A 128 -3.53 0.59 17.94
C LEU A 128 -4.50 -0.17 17.03
N THR A 129 -3.96 -0.63 15.90
CA THR A 129 -4.75 -1.33 14.87
C THR A 129 -3.98 -2.53 14.32
N SER A 130 -4.68 -3.49 13.70
CA SER A 130 -4.08 -4.64 13.02
C SER A 130 -3.44 -4.22 11.67
N GLY A 131 -2.46 -3.32 11.75
CA GLY A 131 -1.79 -2.67 10.64
C GLY A 131 -2.61 -1.53 10.04
N CYS A 132 -1.97 -0.73 9.17
CA CYS A 132 -2.57 0.43 8.53
C CYS A 132 -3.86 0.11 7.74
N ALA A 133 -4.05 -1.14 7.29
CA ALA A 133 -5.27 -1.54 6.60
C ALA A 133 -6.51 -1.44 7.49
N GLN A 134 -6.43 -1.88 8.76
CA GLN A 134 -7.53 -1.69 9.70
C GLN A 134 -7.71 -0.22 10.07
N ALA A 135 -6.63 0.55 10.19
CA ALA A 135 -6.71 1.99 10.42
C ALA A 135 -7.53 2.69 9.31
N ILE A 136 -7.27 2.37 8.04
CA ILE A 136 -8.06 2.88 6.90
C ILE A 136 -9.53 2.45 7.01
N GLU A 137 -9.78 1.18 7.35
CA GLU A 137 -11.13 0.65 7.52
C GLU A 137 -11.91 1.42 8.60
N ILE A 138 -11.29 1.64 9.76
CA ILE A 138 -11.88 2.37 10.87
C ILE A 138 -12.23 3.80 10.44
N ILE A 139 -11.28 4.53 9.85
CA ILE A 139 -11.49 5.93 9.47
C ILE A 139 -12.57 6.06 8.40
N CYS A 140 -12.58 5.19 7.38
CA CYS A 140 -13.66 5.18 6.40
C CYS A 140 -15.01 4.89 7.04
N SER A 141 -15.09 4.02 8.04
CA SER A 141 -16.35 3.70 8.73
C SER A 141 -16.81 4.83 9.65
N VAL A 142 -15.90 5.43 10.39
CA VAL A 142 -16.17 6.53 11.35
C VAL A 142 -16.62 7.81 10.63
N LEU A 143 -16.07 8.10 9.45
CA LEU A 143 -16.41 9.29 8.67
C LEU A 143 -17.61 9.08 7.73
N ALA A 144 -18.05 7.84 7.53
CA ALA A 144 -19.17 7.54 6.65
C ALA A 144 -20.49 8.09 7.20
N ARG A 145 -21.22 8.78 6.34
CA ARG A 145 -22.60 9.24 6.58
C ARG A 145 -23.32 9.40 5.24
N PRO A 146 -24.65 9.41 5.20
CA PRO A 146 -25.39 9.60 3.97
C PRO A 146 -24.95 10.85 3.20
N GLY A 147 -24.59 10.67 1.93
CA GLY A 147 -24.14 11.75 1.05
C GLY A 147 -22.69 12.22 1.26
N ALA A 148 -21.92 11.60 2.17
CA ALA A 148 -20.51 11.93 2.36
C ALA A 148 -19.68 11.54 1.15
N ASN A 149 -18.64 12.34 0.85
CA ASN A 149 -17.61 12.02 -0.13
C ASN A 149 -16.22 12.14 0.46
N ILE A 150 -15.28 11.38 -0.14
CA ILE A 150 -13.87 11.39 0.20
C ILE A 150 -13.04 11.68 -1.04
N LEU A 151 -12.04 12.53 -0.92
CA LEU A 151 -11.10 12.83 -2.00
C LEU A 151 -9.92 11.86 -1.94
N CYS A 152 -9.71 11.10 -3.04
CA CYS A 152 -8.61 10.13 -3.17
C CYS A 152 -7.66 10.49 -4.30
N PRO A 153 -6.34 10.26 -4.16
CA PRO A 153 -5.37 10.55 -5.21
C PRO A 153 -5.48 9.54 -6.37
N ARG A 154 -5.25 10.03 -7.59
CA ARG A 154 -5.13 9.19 -8.78
C ARG A 154 -3.82 9.55 -9.53
N PRO A 155 -2.86 8.62 -9.66
CA PRO A 155 -2.90 7.24 -9.16
C PRO A 155 -2.80 7.16 -7.64
N GLY A 156 -3.37 6.10 -7.04
CA GLY A 156 -3.43 5.96 -5.60
C GLY A 156 -3.52 4.51 -5.11
N TYR A 157 -3.53 4.35 -3.80
CA TYR A 157 -3.72 3.06 -3.17
C TYR A 157 -5.22 2.77 -3.01
N LEU A 158 -5.77 1.95 -3.92
CA LEU A 158 -7.22 1.70 -4.05
C LEU A 158 -7.90 1.11 -2.79
N PHE A 159 -7.16 0.78 -1.75
CA PHE A 159 -7.76 0.28 -0.50
C PHE A 159 -8.63 1.34 0.20
N HIS A 160 -8.28 2.63 0.10
CA HIS A 160 -9.11 3.73 0.59
C HIS A 160 -10.44 3.78 -0.18
N GLU A 161 -10.38 3.71 -1.52
CA GLU A 161 -11.55 3.64 -2.37
C GLU A 161 -12.45 2.47 -2.01
N ALA A 162 -11.87 1.25 -1.95
CA ALA A 162 -12.64 0.04 -1.65
C ALA A 162 -13.37 0.15 -0.29
N ARG A 163 -12.72 0.73 0.72
CA ARG A 163 -13.34 0.93 2.04
C ARG A 163 -14.37 2.06 2.06
N ALA A 164 -14.12 3.13 1.34
CA ALA A 164 -15.09 4.23 1.19
C ALA A 164 -16.37 3.74 0.48
N VAL A 165 -16.23 3.08 -0.66
CA VAL A 165 -17.35 2.50 -1.42
C VAL A 165 -18.13 1.47 -0.59
N PHE A 166 -17.42 0.59 0.14
CA PHE A 166 -18.06 -0.39 1.02
C PHE A 166 -18.92 0.26 2.11
N ASN A 167 -18.51 1.43 2.60
CA ASN A 167 -19.26 2.22 3.58
C ASN A 167 -20.28 3.19 2.95
N GLY A 168 -20.52 3.11 1.65
CA GLY A 168 -21.51 3.92 0.95
C GLY A 168 -21.12 5.38 0.73
N MET A 169 -19.84 5.72 0.83
CA MET A 169 -19.32 7.05 0.51
C MET A 169 -19.04 7.19 -1.00
N GLU A 170 -19.27 8.39 -1.52
CA GLU A 170 -18.82 8.77 -2.85
C GLU A 170 -17.29 8.97 -2.84
N VAL A 171 -16.57 8.41 -3.81
CA VAL A 171 -15.15 8.66 -4.00
C VAL A 171 -14.95 9.62 -5.16
N ARG A 172 -14.28 10.74 -4.92
CA ARG A 172 -13.88 11.71 -5.91
C ARG A 172 -12.37 11.70 -6.06
N TYR A 173 -11.89 11.69 -7.30
CA TYR A 173 -10.46 11.56 -7.57
C TYR A 173 -9.87 12.89 -7.96
N PHE A 174 -8.80 13.28 -7.25
CA PHE A 174 -7.90 14.34 -7.69
C PHE A 174 -6.66 13.74 -8.34
N ASP A 175 -6.13 14.41 -9.36
CA ASP A 175 -4.97 13.90 -10.08
C ASP A 175 -3.65 14.27 -9.41
N LEU A 176 -2.68 13.37 -9.52
CA LEU A 176 -1.28 13.66 -9.28
C LEU A 176 -0.62 13.93 -10.63
N LEU A 177 0.14 15.02 -10.72
CA LEU A 177 0.69 15.55 -11.97
C LEU A 177 2.07 14.94 -12.28
N PRO A 178 2.19 13.99 -13.22
CA PRO A 178 3.48 13.34 -13.52
C PRO A 178 4.56 14.33 -13.98
N GLU A 179 4.19 15.35 -14.73
CA GLU A 179 5.07 16.41 -15.24
C GLU A 179 5.56 17.37 -14.16
N SER A 180 4.86 17.42 -13.04
CA SER A 180 5.21 18.22 -11.86
C SER A 180 5.73 17.37 -10.71
N GLY A 181 6.38 16.22 -11.00
CA GLY A 181 6.93 15.34 -9.97
C GLY A 181 5.89 14.63 -9.10
N TRP A 182 4.68 14.43 -9.62
CA TRP A 182 3.53 13.82 -8.94
C TRP A 182 2.97 14.69 -7.81
N GLU A 183 3.09 16.00 -7.90
CA GLU A 183 2.39 16.91 -7.00
C GLU A 183 0.87 16.80 -7.20
N VAL A 184 0.13 17.18 -6.16
CA VAL A 184 -1.34 17.20 -6.18
C VAL A 184 -1.83 18.34 -7.07
N ASP A 185 -2.80 18.08 -7.93
CA ASP A 185 -3.58 19.11 -8.60
C ASP A 185 -4.50 19.81 -7.59
N LEU A 186 -4.00 20.91 -7.02
CA LEU A 186 -4.68 21.64 -5.96
C LEU A 186 -5.93 22.37 -6.47
N ASP A 187 -5.91 22.84 -7.72
CA ASP A 187 -7.07 23.49 -8.34
C ASP A 187 -8.19 22.47 -8.53
N GLY A 188 -7.85 21.28 -9.05
CA GLY A 188 -8.79 20.16 -9.14
C GLY A 188 -9.34 19.71 -7.78
N VAL A 189 -8.52 19.71 -6.73
CA VAL A 189 -9.00 19.42 -5.37
C VAL A 189 -10.04 20.44 -4.91
N GLN A 190 -9.80 21.72 -5.14
CA GLN A 190 -10.72 22.78 -4.75
C GLN A 190 -12.08 22.67 -5.47
N GLU A 191 -12.07 22.27 -6.75
CA GLU A 191 -13.30 22.06 -7.54
C GLU A 191 -14.09 20.82 -7.07
N LEU A 192 -13.40 19.78 -6.61
CA LEU A 192 -14.00 18.53 -6.15
C LEU A 192 -14.58 18.61 -4.73
N ALA A 193 -14.06 19.49 -3.88
CA ALA A 193 -14.45 19.59 -2.49
C ALA A 193 -15.80 20.32 -2.33
N ASP A 194 -16.66 19.79 -1.47
CA ASP A 194 -17.93 20.43 -1.10
C ASP A 194 -18.22 20.26 0.40
N LYS A 195 -19.38 20.75 0.85
CA LYS A 195 -19.81 20.64 2.26
C LYS A 195 -19.99 19.21 2.79
N ASN A 196 -20.02 18.23 1.90
CA ASN A 196 -20.15 16.81 2.22
C ASN A 196 -18.79 16.08 2.17
N THR A 197 -17.72 16.77 1.78
CA THR A 197 -16.38 16.21 1.79
C THR A 197 -15.93 16.02 3.23
N VAL A 198 -15.65 14.76 3.59
CA VAL A 198 -15.30 14.38 4.98
C VAL A 198 -13.81 14.21 5.20
N ALA A 199 -13.06 13.90 4.14
CA ALA A 199 -11.61 13.78 4.18
C ALA A 199 -10.99 13.89 2.80
N MET A 200 -9.71 14.23 2.76
CA MET A 200 -8.79 14.10 1.65
C MET A 200 -7.67 13.13 2.03
N VAL A 201 -7.34 12.20 1.15
CA VAL A 201 -6.29 11.20 1.38
C VAL A 201 -5.00 11.64 0.74
N ILE A 202 -3.94 11.72 1.55
CA ILE A 202 -2.57 11.97 1.07
C ILE A 202 -1.68 10.80 1.44
N ILE A 203 -0.76 10.44 0.56
CA ILE A 203 0.19 9.35 0.74
C ILE A 203 1.60 9.91 0.49
N ASN A 204 2.35 10.14 1.56
CA ASN A 204 3.70 10.70 1.50
C ASN A 204 4.69 9.88 2.36
N PRO A 205 5.82 9.40 1.81
CA PRO A 205 6.15 9.28 0.39
C PRO A 205 5.13 8.50 -0.44
N GLY A 206 5.03 8.84 -1.73
CA GLY A 206 3.96 8.39 -2.61
C GLY A 206 3.94 6.88 -2.87
N ASN A 207 2.79 6.27 -2.73
CA ASN A 207 2.43 4.97 -3.29
C ASN A 207 1.23 5.19 -4.23
N PRO A 208 1.43 5.08 -5.55
CA PRO A 208 2.47 4.30 -6.24
C PRO A 208 3.64 5.10 -6.81
N CYS A 209 3.71 6.42 -6.66
CA CYS A 209 4.54 7.29 -7.50
C CYS A 209 6.01 7.39 -7.06
N GLY A 210 6.33 7.14 -5.78
CA GLY A 210 7.68 7.25 -5.25
C GLY A 210 8.16 8.68 -5.02
N ASN A 211 7.28 9.66 -5.16
CA ASN A 211 7.54 11.07 -4.87
C ASN A 211 7.58 11.35 -3.37
N VAL A 212 8.19 12.48 -3.02
CA VAL A 212 8.16 13.09 -1.68
C VAL A 212 7.71 14.53 -1.84
N TYR A 213 6.58 14.88 -1.24
CA TYR A 213 6.06 16.24 -1.34
C TYR A 213 6.94 17.24 -0.60
N THR A 214 7.08 18.45 -1.16
CA THR A 214 7.74 19.56 -0.48
C THR A 214 6.91 20.07 0.69
N SER A 215 7.54 20.74 1.67
CA SER A 215 6.82 21.35 2.79
C SER A 215 5.83 22.43 2.34
N GLU A 216 6.15 23.17 1.28
CA GLU A 216 5.27 24.17 0.68
C GLU A 216 4.02 23.54 0.08
N HIS A 217 4.20 22.41 -0.60
CA HIS A 217 3.08 21.66 -1.18
C HIS A 217 2.25 21.01 -0.08
N LEU A 218 2.89 20.42 0.95
CA LEU A 218 2.21 19.78 2.08
C LEU A 218 1.45 20.78 2.98
N ALA A 219 1.85 22.00 3.06
CA ALA A 219 1.05 23.04 3.73
C ALA A 219 -0.39 23.12 3.17
N LYS A 220 -0.64 22.47 2.05
CA LYS A 220 -1.90 22.39 1.33
C LYS A 220 -2.51 20.98 1.29
N ALA A 221 -1.81 19.89 1.80
CA ALA A 221 -2.24 18.48 1.65
C ALA A 221 -1.71 17.49 2.72
N ASN A 222 -2.18 16.22 2.86
CA ASN A 222 -2.00 15.28 4.01
C ASN A 222 -1.39 13.85 3.71
N GLU A 223 -0.88 13.00 4.70
CA GLU A 223 0.20 11.98 4.60
C GLU A 223 -0.01 10.53 5.10
N VAL A 224 0.82 9.45 4.66
CA VAL A 224 0.90 8.05 5.23
C VAL A 224 2.30 7.34 5.24
N TYR A 225 3.35 7.68 4.47
CA TYR A 225 4.62 6.92 4.38
C TYR A 225 5.83 7.63 5.03
N ALA A 226 5.84 7.72 6.36
CA ALA A 226 6.90 8.36 7.12
C ALA A 226 8.31 7.76 6.87
N HIS A 227 9.34 8.62 6.67
CA HIS A 227 10.76 8.32 6.77
C HIS A 227 11.41 7.37 5.74
N LEU A 228 10.72 6.88 4.72
CA LEU A 228 11.36 6.15 3.62
C LEU A 228 11.71 7.11 2.47
N THR A 229 12.52 8.12 2.77
CA THR A 229 12.97 9.14 1.83
C THR A 229 14.46 9.00 1.58
N PHE A 230 14.90 9.18 0.32
CA PHE A 230 16.30 9.08 -0.10
C PHE A 230 16.67 10.09 -1.19
N GLY A 231 15.72 10.95 -1.60
CA GLY A 231 15.92 12.06 -2.53
C GLY A 231 16.36 13.35 -1.85
N GLN A 232 16.11 14.48 -2.50
CA GLN A 232 16.45 15.81 -1.97
C GLN A 232 15.38 16.33 -1.01
N ASN A 233 14.12 15.94 -1.20
CA ASN A 233 13.02 16.38 -0.36
C ASN A 233 13.05 15.65 0.98
N LYS A 234 13.01 16.45 2.06
CA LYS A 234 12.89 15.91 3.41
C LYS A 234 11.42 15.52 3.67
N PHE A 235 11.25 14.41 4.38
CA PHE A 235 9.96 14.05 4.90
C PHE A 235 9.46 15.09 5.91
N VAL A 236 8.22 15.56 5.73
CA VAL A 236 7.51 16.43 6.66
C VAL A 236 6.21 15.76 7.07
N PRO A 237 6.01 15.43 8.37
CA PRO A 237 4.76 14.83 8.82
C PRO A 237 3.63 15.85 8.79
N MET A 238 2.45 15.39 8.39
CA MET A 238 1.29 16.27 8.30
C MET A 238 0.72 16.72 9.63
N GLY A 239 0.99 15.99 10.68
CA GLY A 239 0.71 16.47 12.02
C GLY A 239 1.25 17.87 12.30
N VAL A 240 2.34 18.30 11.61
CA VAL A 240 2.85 19.68 11.67
C VAL A 240 1.77 20.73 11.38
N PHE A 241 0.81 20.39 10.53
CA PHE A 241 -0.30 21.27 10.12
C PHE A 241 -1.57 21.08 10.95
N GLY A 242 -1.52 20.29 12.03
CA GLY A 242 -2.67 20.02 12.90
C GLY A 242 -3.35 21.27 13.47
N SER A 243 -2.64 22.38 13.60
CA SER A 243 -3.21 23.68 14.00
C SER A 243 -4.03 24.35 12.89
N VAL A 244 -3.79 24.00 11.62
CA VAL A 244 -4.51 24.55 10.47
C VAL A 244 -5.77 23.71 10.17
N ALA A 245 -5.59 22.39 10.16
CA ALA A 245 -6.70 21.43 9.95
C ALA A 245 -6.46 20.19 10.81
N PRO A 246 -7.51 19.53 11.33
CA PRO A 246 -7.36 18.31 12.10
C PRO A 246 -6.83 17.17 11.21
N VAL A 247 -5.83 16.44 11.68
CA VAL A 247 -5.09 15.43 10.93
C VAL A 247 -5.22 14.06 11.57
N LEU A 248 -5.61 13.05 10.78
CA LEU A 248 -5.58 11.64 11.14
C LEU A 248 -4.37 10.98 10.47
N THR A 249 -3.30 10.74 11.23
CA THR A 249 -2.11 10.06 10.72
C THR A 249 -2.24 8.54 10.89
N LEU A 250 -2.18 7.81 9.78
CA LEU A 250 -2.24 6.35 9.77
C LEU A 250 -0.85 5.77 9.55
N GLY A 251 -0.38 4.95 10.48
CA GLY A 251 0.96 4.40 10.42
C GLY A 251 1.05 2.92 10.76
N SER A 252 2.23 2.34 10.62
CA SER A 252 2.49 0.96 11.03
C SER A 252 3.99 0.66 11.11
N ILE A 253 4.36 -0.41 11.81
CA ILE A 253 5.72 -0.95 11.81
C ILE A 253 6.06 -1.70 10.49
N SER A 254 5.07 -1.96 9.64
CA SER A 254 5.18 -2.85 8.47
C SER A 254 6.31 -2.49 7.51
N LYS A 255 6.52 -1.19 7.24
CA LYS A 255 7.47 -0.74 6.21
C LYS A 255 8.79 -0.28 6.81
N ARG A 256 8.75 0.58 7.82
CA ARG A 256 9.97 1.12 8.44
C ARG A 256 10.79 0.04 9.16
N TRP A 257 10.14 -0.91 9.87
CA TRP A 257 10.80 -2.04 10.54
C TRP A 257 10.85 -3.31 9.69
N VAL A 258 10.31 -3.27 8.47
CA VAL A 258 10.29 -4.40 7.52
C VAL A 258 9.60 -5.66 8.08
N VAL A 259 8.50 -5.49 8.80
CA VAL A 259 7.72 -6.56 9.44
C VAL A 259 6.23 -6.51 9.08
N PRO A 260 5.86 -6.57 7.78
CA PRO A 260 4.46 -6.45 7.38
C PRO A 260 3.59 -7.59 7.89
N GLY A 261 4.18 -8.73 8.22
CA GLY A 261 3.49 -9.90 8.79
C GLY A 261 3.10 -9.76 10.27
N TRP A 262 3.69 -8.81 11.02
CA TRP A 262 3.40 -8.65 12.45
C TRP A 262 2.09 -7.94 12.73
N ARG A 263 1.49 -7.34 11.72
CA ARG A 263 0.14 -6.76 11.77
C ARG A 263 -0.08 -5.77 12.89
N LEU A 264 0.82 -4.82 13.11
CA LEU A 264 0.61 -3.71 14.04
C LEU A 264 0.74 -2.36 13.31
N GLY A 265 -0.26 -1.52 13.52
CA GLY A 265 -0.35 -0.15 13.04
C GLY A 265 -1.06 0.73 14.05
N TRP A 266 -1.35 1.95 13.67
CA TRP A 266 -1.99 2.95 14.53
C TRP A 266 -2.74 4.00 13.74
N ILE A 267 -3.68 4.62 14.44
CA ILE A 267 -4.28 5.91 14.10
C ILE A 267 -3.73 6.91 15.11
N VAL A 268 -3.35 8.10 14.65
CA VAL A 268 -2.96 9.22 15.52
C VAL A 268 -3.82 10.42 15.20
N THR A 269 -4.36 11.04 16.24
CA THR A 269 -5.12 12.30 16.16
C THR A 269 -4.20 13.48 16.40
N SER A 270 -3.93 14.26 15.36
CA SER A 270 -3.18 15.52 15.45
C SER A 270 -4.17 16.67 15.35
N ASP A 271 -4.72 17.09 16.49
CA ASP A 271 -5.84 18.04 16.58
C ASP A 271 -5.71 18.94 17.81
N PRO A 272 -4.72 19.86 17.84
CA PRO A 272 -4.55 20.78 18.98
C PRO A 272 -5.78 21.70 19.21
N ASN A 273 -6.65 21.86 18.23
CA ASN A 273 -7.87 22.64 18.34
C ASN A 273 -9.07 21.86 18.89
N GLY A 274 -8.95 20.55 19.13
CA GLY A 274 -9.99 19.68 19.67
C GLY A 274 -11.23 19.52 18.77
N VAL A 275 -11.06 19.58 17.46
CA VAL A 275 -12.16 19.39 16.49
C VAL A 275 -12.69 17.97 16.55
N PHE A 276 -11.81 16.96 16.57
CA PHE A 276 -12.20 15.54 16.61
C PHE A 276 -12.96 15.17 17.89
N GLN A 277 -12.63 15.81 19.01
CA GLN A 277 -13.36 15.64 20.27
C GLN A 277 -14.77 16.25 20.16
N ARG A 278 -14.86 17.51 19.71
CA ARG A 278 -16.17 18.20 19.59
C ARG A 278 -17.10 17.56 18.56
N THR A 279 -16.53 16.98 17.51
CA THR A 279 -17.30 16.29 16.45
C THR A 279 -17.51 14.81 16.73
N LYS A 280 -17.06 14.32 17.89
CA LYS A 280 -17.18 12.92 18.33
C LYS A 280 -16.45 11.91 17.42
N VAL A 281 -15.48 12.33 16.63
CA VAL A 281 -14.66 11.42 15.82
C VAL A 281 -13.84 10.51 16.72
N VAL A 282 -13.25 11.04 17.80
CA VAL A 282 -12.49 10.24 18.77
C VAL A 282 -13.39 9.19 19.45
N GLU A 283 -14.58 9.61 19.94
CA GLU A 283 -15.56 8.70 20.52
C GLU A 283 -15.97 7.59 19.55
N SER A 284 -16.14 7.95 18.27
CA SER A 284 -16.50 6.99 17.21
C SER A 284 -15.37 6.01 16.89
N ILE A 285 -14.11 6.47 16.91
CA ILE A 285 -12.93 5.57 16.76
C ILE A 285 -12.89 4.56 17.91
N GLN A 286 -13.06 5.01 19.15
CA GLN A 286 -13.10 4.15 20.33
C GLN A 286 -14.24 3.14 20.27
N SER A 287 -15.44 3.59 19.90
CA SER A 287 -16.60 2.72 19.75
C SER A 287 -16.44 1.66 18.66
N TYR A 288 -15.75 2.01 17.56
CA TYR A 288 -15.43 1.02 16.53
C TYR A 288 -14.42 -0.01 17.04
N LEU A 289 -13.40 0.43 17.77
CA LEU A 289 -12.40 -0.46 18.36
C LEU A 289 -13.01 -1.41 19.39
N ASP A 290 -13.99 -0.96 20.18
CA ASP A 290 -14.70 -1.79 21.16
C ASP A 290 -15.44 -2.98 20.55
N ILE A 291 -15.82 -2.89 19.26
CA ILE A 291 -16.53 -3.96 18.54
C ILE A 291 -15.67 -4.66 17.49
N SER A 292 -14.36 -4.37 17.44
CA SER A 292 -13.44 -4.94 16.48
C SER A 292 -12.34 -5.79 17.14
N ALA A 293 -11.57 -6.50 16.34
CA ALA A 293 -10.46 -7.32 16.84
C ALA A 293 -9.19 -6.47 17.05
N ASP A 294 -8.55 -6.65 18.21
CA ASP A 294 -7.29 -6.01 18.54
C ASP A 294 -6.09 -6.65 17.81
N PRO A 295 -5.00 -5.90 17.57
CA PRO A 295 -3.73 -6.52 17.22
C PRO A 295 -3.22 -7.41 18.36
N ALA A 296 -2.47 -8.47 18.04
CA ALA A 296 -1.95 -9.41 19.02
C ALA A 296 -1.21 -8.71 20.16
N THR A 297 -1.63 -8.96 21.40
CA THR A 297 -1.15 -8.24 22.60
C THR A 297 0.34 -8.40 22.86
N PHE A 298 0.93 -9.57 22.57
CA PHE A 298 2.38 -9.76 22.69
C PHE A 298 3.18 -8.93 21.66
N ILE A 299 2.62 -8.64 20.48
CA ILE A 299 3.23 -7.70 19.54
C ILE A 299 3.15 -6.27 20.09
N GLN A 300 2.00 -5.90 20.67
CA GLN A 300 1.85 -4.60 21.34
C GLN A 300 2.86 -4.46 22.49
N GLY A 301 3.04 -5.50 23.31
CA GLY A 301 3.98 -5.55 24.42
C GLY A 301 5.44 -5.38 24.00
N ALA A 302 5.79 -5.79 22.78
CA ALA A 302 7.14 -5.63 22.24
C ALA A 302 7.44 -4.22 21.71
N ILE A 303 6.43 -3.38 21.43
CA ILE A 303 6.59 -2.06 20.79
C ILE A 303 7.55 -1.12 21.52
N PRO A 304 7.50 -0.97 22.87
CA PRO A 304 8.44 -0.10 23.57
C PRO A 304 9.90 -0.47 23.27
N GLN A 305 10.25 -1.75 23.43
CA GLN A 305 11.61 -2.23 23.18
C GLN A 305 11.99 -2.17 21.70
N LEU A 306 11.05 -2.48 20.80
CA LEU A 306 11.27 -2.38 19.37
C LEU A 306 11.64 -0.95 18.97
N ILE A 307 10.90 0.06 19.44
CA ILE A 307 11.16 1.46 19.10
C ILE A 307 12.45 1.96 19.74
N GLU A 308 12.71 1.63 21.02
CA GLU A 308 13.85 2.11 21.77
C GLU A 308 15.17 1.44 21.35
N ASN A 309 15.15 0.16 21.00
CA ASN A 309 16.36 -0.60 20.70
C ASN A 309 16.73 -0.61 19.21
N THR A 310 15.80 -0.23 18.31
CA THR A 310 16.15 -0.13 16.90
C THR A 310 17.06 1.07 16.66
N LYS A 311 18.29 0.78 16.29
CA LYS A 311 19.32 1.79 16.04
C LYS A 311 19.13 2.47 14.68
N GLU A 312 19.59 3.72 14.56
CA GLU A 312 19.47 4.52 13.34
C GLU A 312 20.18 3.87 12.15
N GLU A 313 21.30 3.14 12.39
CA GLU A 313 22.05 2.44 11.35
C GLU A 313 21.20 1.39 10.60
N PHE A 314 20.19 0.81 11.26
CA PHE A 314 19.24 -0.09 10.58
C PHE A 314 18.39 0.65 9.56
N PHE A 315 17.90 1.82 9.94
CA PHE A 315 17.07 2.64 9.05
C PHE A 315 17.89 3.21 7.90
N GLU A 316 19.09 3.72 8.18
CA GLU A 316 20.03 4.22 7.19
C GLU A 316 20.37 3.12 6.17
N LYS A 317 20.73 1.93 6.62
CA LYS A 317 21.00 0.78 5.75
C LYS A 317 19.80 0.44 4.85
N THR A 318 18.59 0.44 5.41
CA THR A 318 17.36 0.16 4.65
C THR A 318 17.13 1.22 3.56
N VAL A 319 17.29 2.50 3.93
CA VAL A 319 17.17 3.63 3.00
C VAL A 319 18.26 3.60 1.93
N ASP A 320 19.50 3.22 2.27
CA ASP A 320 20.61 3.09 1.31
C ASP A 320 20.35 2.01 0.26
N VAL A 321 19.83 0.84 0.67
CA VAL A 321 19.41 -0.19 -0.27
C VAL A 321 18.30 0.30 -1.19
N LEU A 322 17.30 1.00 -0.64
CA LEU A 322 16.21 1.57 -1.44
C LEU A 322 16.71 2.64 -2.42
N ARG A 323 17.65 3.49 -2.00
CA ARG A 323 18.29 4.49 -2.88
C ARG A 323 19.03 3.80 -4.03
N GLN A 324 19.87 2.81 -3.71
CA GLN A 324 20.61 2.05 -4.72
C GLN A 324 19.66 1.39 -5.73
N THR A 325 18.62 0.73 -5.27
CA THR A 325 17.67 0.04 -6.16
C THR A 325 16.82 1.04 -6.96
N ALA A 326 16.48 2.20 -6.41
CA ALA A 326 15.82 3.27 -7.14
C ALA A 326 16.72 3.83 -8.26
N ASP A 327 18.01 4.00 -8.00
CA ASP A 327 19.00 4.45 -8.99
C ASP A 327 19.14 3.42 -10.13
N ILE A 328 19.30 2.14 -9.81
CA ILE A 328 19.32 1.05 -10.79
C ILE A 328 18.06 1.07 -11.66
N CYS A 329 16.90 1.16 -11.02
CA CYS A 329 15.60 1.20 -11.70
C CYS A 329 15.52 2.38 -12.66
N TRP A 330 15.83 3.60 -12.19
CA TRP A 330 15.84 4.81 -12.99
C TRP A 330 16.76 4.74 -14.20
N GLU A 331 18.01 4.32 -14.01
CA GLU A 331 19.00 4.29 -15.11
C GLU A 331 18.68 3.21 -16.15
N LYS A 332 18.29 2.02 -15.73
CA LYS A 332 17.99 0.93 -16.67
C LYS A 332 16.68 1.14 -17.45
N LEU A 333 15.68 1.78 -16.86
CA LEU A 333 14.39 2.07 -17.54
C LEU A 333 14.56 3.06 -18.70
N LYS A 334 15.48 4.00 -18.63
CA LYS A 334 15.79 4.94 -19.74
C LYS A 334 16.13 4.24 -21.07
N GLY A 335 16.61 3.01 -21.01
CA GLY A 335 16.96 2.22 -22.17
C GLY A 335 15.83 1.44 -22.83
N ILE A 336 14.56 1.64 -22.41
CA ILE A 336 13.39 0.91 -22.92
C ILE A 336 12.47 1.87 -23.66
N SER A 337 12.42 1.78 -24.97
CA SER A 337 11.78 2.77 -25.85
C SER A 337 10.26 2.95 -25.65
N CYS A 338 9.57 1.90 -25.21
CA CYS A 338 8.12 1.94 -24.96
C CYS A 338 7.77 2.29 -23.51
N ILE A 339 8.74 2.63 -22.67
CA ILE A 339 8.54 2.98 -21.26
C ILE A 339 9.12 4.36 -20.98
N THR A 340 8.32 5.22 -20.36
CA THR A 340 8.75 6.55 -19.92
C THR A 340 8.57 6.67 -18.41
N CYS A 341 9.65 6.95 -17.69
CA CYS A 341 9.60 7.29 -16.28
C CYS A 341 9.62 8.82 -16.14
N PRO A 342 8.55 9.47 -15.65
CA PRO A 342 8.45 10.93 -15.67
C PRO A 342 9.40 11.59 -14.67
N SER A 343 9.64 10.95 -13.51
CA SER A 343 10.51 11.48 -12.47
C SER A 343 11.27 10.34 -11.77
N LYS A 344 12.47 10.66 -11.28
CA LYS A 344 13.24 9.75 -10.42
C LYS A 344 12.53 9.62 -9.08
N PRO A 345 12.33 8.39 -8.54
CA PRO A 345 11.73 8.24 -7.22
C PRO A 345 12.65 8.81 -6.13
N GLU A 346 12.05 9.47 -5.14
CA GLU A 346 12.72 10.10 -4.02
C GLU A 346 12.39 9.42 -2.67
N GLY A 347 11.41 8.53 -2.67
CA GLY A 347 10.97 7.83 -1.47
C GLY A 347 10.12 6.60 -1.76
N SER A 348 9.52 6.02 -0.74
CA SER A 348 8.69 4.83 -0.82
C SER A 348 9.44 3.59 -1.36
N MET A 349 8.76 2.74 -2.11
CA MET A 349 9.25 1.45 -2.63
C MET A 349 8.89 1.23 -4.10
N PHE A 350 8.32 2.26 -4.74
CA PHE A 350 7.66 2.14 -6.03
C PHE A 350 8.02 3.26 -6.98
N VAL A 351 7.89 2.98 -8.27
CA VAL A 351 7.91 3.98 -9.32
C VAL A 351 6.77 3.70 -10.31
N MET A 352 6.14 4.77 -10.81
CA MET A 352 5.18 4.70 -11.90
C MET A 352 5.86 5.02 -13.21
N VAL A 353 5.62 4.19 -14.22
CA VAL A 353 6.14 4.39 -15.57
C VAL A 353 5.02 4.32 -16.59
N LYS A 354 5.04 5.22 -17.56
CA LYS A 354 4.08 5.26 -18.67
C LYS A 354 4.45 4.22 -19.71
N LEU A 355 3.47 3.48 -20.19
CA LEU A 355 3.59 2.48 -21.24
C LEU A 355 3.05 3.04 -22.55
N ASP A 356 3.91 3.14 -23.56
CA ASP A 356 3.50 3.51 -24.93
C ASP A 356 3.10 2.26 -25.72
N LEU A 357 1.81 1.99 -25.76
CA LEU A 357 1.24 0.86 -26.51
C LEU A 357 1.35 1.04 -28.02
N SER A 358 1.55 2.28 -28.51
CA SER A 358 1.70 2.53 -29.95
C SER A 358 2.95 1.87 -30.52
N CYS A 359 4.00 1.71 -29.70
CA CYS A 359 5.26 1.07 -30.04
C CYS A 359 5.22 -0.46 -29.98
N LEU A 360 4.14 -1.05 -29.44
CA LEU A 360 4.06 -2.49 -29.18
C LEU A 360 3.06 -3.18 -30.11
N GLN A 361 3.35 -4.42 -30.50
CA GLN A 361 2.41 -5.27 -31.22
C GLN A 361 1.96 -6.45 -30.35
N GLY A 362 0.70 -6.84 -30.51
CA GLY A 362 0.13 -7.97 -29.75
C GLY A 362 -0.20 -7.66 -28.29
N ILE A 363 -0.05 -6.41 -27.84
CA ILE A 363 -0.36 -5.94 -26.48
C ILE A 363 -1.55 -4.98 -26.56
N LYS A 364 -2.60 -5.25 -25.77
CA LYS A 364 -3.87 -4.49 -25.81
C LYS A 364 -3.91 -3.35 -24.80
N ASP A 365 -3.43 -3.59 -23.58
CA ASP A 365 -3.43 -2.68 -22.44
C ASP A 365 -2.36 -3.06 -21.42
N ASP A 366 -2.29 -2.32 -20.33
CA ASP A 366 -1.33 -2.55 -19.23
C ASP A 366 -1.56 -3.88 -18.49
N MET A 367 -2.79 -4.36 -18.42
CA MET A 367 -3.10 -5.68 -17.83
C MET A 367 -2.58 -6.81 -18.73
N ASP A 368 -2.86 -6.74 -20.03
CA ASP A 368 -2.37 -7.71 -21.02
C ASP A 368 -0.84 -7.72 -21.07
N PHE A 369 -0.21 -6.54 -21.04
CA PHE A 369 1.24 -6.40 -20.93
C PHE A 369 1.80 -7.18 -19.74
N CYS A 370 1.24 -6.96 -18.53
CA CYS A 370 1.69 -7.63 -17.32
C CYS A 370 1.47 -9.16 -17.37
N CYS A 371 0.36 -9.61 -17.94
CA CYS A 371 0.08 -11.05 -18.09
C CYS A 371 1.05 -11.72 -19.07
N GLN A 372 1.33 -11.10 -20.22
CA GLN A 372 2.26 -11.64 -21.21
C GLN A 372 3.71 -11.61 -20.68
N LEU A 373 4.15 -10.52 -20.06
CA LEU A 373 5.45 -10.40 -19.43
C LEU A 373 5.64 -11.49 -18.35
N ALA A 374 4.64 -11.69 -17.50
CA ALA A 374 4.70 -12.72 -16.47
C ALA A 374 4.81 -14.13 -17.06
N LYS A 375 4.10 -14.40 -18.16
CA LYS A 375 4.11 -15.69 -18.87
C LYS A 375 5.47 -15.96 -19.56
N GLU A 376 6.02 -14.97 -20.26
CA GLU A 376 7.22 -15.14 -21.08
C GLU A 376 8.52 -15.02 -20.28
N GLU A 377 8.56 -14.08 -19.33
CA GLU A 377 9.80 -13.69 -18.64
C GLU A 377 9.80 -14.01 -17.15
N LEU A 378 8.69 -14.48 -16.59
CA LEU A 378 8.53 -14.72 -15.14
C LEU A 378 8.77 -13.45 -14.30
N VAL A 379 8.46 -12.27 -14.86
CA VAL A 379 8.51 -10.98 -14.18
C VAL A 379 7.10 -10.52 -13.90
N ILE A 380 6.80 -10.26 -12.63
CA ILE A 380 5.47 -9.82 -12.18
C ILE A 380 5.52 -8.33 -11.90
N LEU A 381 4.83 -7.52 -12.72
CA LEU A 381 4.59 -6.10 -12.48
C LEU A 381 3.13 -5.87 -12.07
N LEU A 382 2.85 -4.71 -11.51
CA LEU A 382 1.47 -4.28 -11.26
C LEU A 382 1.03 -3.36 -12.40
N PRO A 383 -0.05 -3.70 -13.13
CA PRO A 383 -0.61 -2.81 -14.15
C PRO A 383 -1.18 -1.55 -13.50
N GLY A 384 -1.07 -0.42 -14.19
CA GLY A 384 -1.49 0.88 -13.68
C GLY A 384 -2.99 0.98 -13.44
N CYS A 385 -3.81 0.19 -14.16
CA CYS A 385 -5.25 0.09 -13.88
C CYS A 385 -5.55 -0.33 -12.45
N ALA A 386 -4.64 -1.06 -11.78
CA ALA A 386 -4.75 -1.44 -10.36
C ALA A 386 -4.50 -0.29 -9.37
N VAL A 387 -4.12 0.88 -9.85
CA VAL A 387 -3.92 2.10 -9.07
C VAL A 387 -4.66 3.28 -9.70
N GLY A 388 -5.66 2.99 -10.57
CA GLY A 388 -6.51 3.98 -11.20
C GLY A 388 -5.92 4.67 -12.45
N TYR A 389 -4.78 4.21 -12.98
CA TYR A 389 -4.04 4.91 -14.04
C TYR A 389 -3.71 3.97 -15.21
N LYS A 390 -4.61 3.89 -16.21
CA LYS A 390 -4.50 3.00 -17.37
C LYS A 390 -3.27 3.30 -18.23
N ASN A 391 -2.71 2.23 -18.84
CA ASN A 391 -1.52 2.28 -19.71
C ASN A 391 -0.26 2.78 -18.97
N TRP A 392 -0.19 2.48 -17.68
CA TRP A 392 0.97 2.67 -16.84
C TRP A 392 1.35 1.34 -16.15
N LEU A 393 2.53 1.32 -15.57
CA LEU A 393 3.00 0.19 -14.77
C LEU A 393 3.52 0.73 -13.44
N ARG A 394 3.22 0.03 -12.34
CA ARG A 394 3.90 0.24 -11.08
C ARG A 394 5.00 -0.80 -10.92
N ILE A 395 6.22 -0.36 -10.76
CA ILE A 395 7.39 -1.20 -10.51
C ILE A 395 7.78 -1.06 -9.05
N THR A 396 7.91 -2.17 -8.33
CA THR A 396 8.49 -2.22 -6.99
C THR A 396 10.00 -2.40 -7.14
N PHE A 397 10.78 -1.44 -6.65
CA PHE A 397 12.24 -1.54 -6.63
C PHE A 397 12.79 -2.02 -5.28
N ALA A 398 11.96 -2.16 -4.24
CA ALA A 398 12.35 -2.71 -2.93
C ALA A 398 12.51 -4.23 -2.98
N ILE A 399 13.46 -4.70 -3.77
CA ILE A 399 13.87 -6.09 -3.93
C ILE A 399 15.39 -6.18 -3.93
N GLU A 400 15.95 -7.38 -3.94
CA GLU A 400 17.39 -7.59 -4.05
C GLU A 400 17.96 -6.90 -5.31
N PRO A 401 19.05 -6.10 -5.23
CA PRO A 401 19.59 -5.37 -6.38
C PRO A 401 19.81 -6.22 -7.62
N SER A 402 20.43 -7.41 -7.48
CA SER A 402 20.68 -8.33 -8.59
C SER A 402 19.39 -8.87 -9.23
N SER A 403 18.35 -9.11 -8.42
CA SER A 403 17.04 -9.54 -8.91
C SER A 403 16.33 -8.40 -9.64
N LEU A 404 16.49 -7.15 -9.19
CA LEU A 404 15.94 -5.97 -9.86
C LEU A 404 16.59 -5.78 -11.25
N GLU A 405 17.92 -5.90 -11.31
CA GLU A 405 18.66 -5.80 -12.59
C GLU A 405 18.19 -6.86 -13.58
N ASP A 406 18.15 -8.13 -13.17
CA ASP A 406 17.66 -9.23 -14.01
C ASP A 406 16.18 -8.98 -14.44
N GLY A 407 15.32 -8.52 -13.53
CA GLY A 407 13.92 -8.21 -13.84
C GLY A 407 13.75 -7.12 -14.89
N ILE A 408 14.54 -6.05 -14.80
CA ILE A 408 14.49 -4.95 -15.80
C ILE A 408 15.13 -5.39 -17.13
N ASP A 409 16.17 -6.21 -17.12
CA ASP A 409 16.78 -6.74 -18.35
C ASP A 409 15.81 -7.68 -19.10
N ARG A 410 15.06 -8.51 -18.37
CA ARG A 410 13.96 -9.31 -18.92
C ARG A 410 12.82 -8.46 -19.46
N LEU A 411 12.43 -7.41 -18.76
CA LEU A 411 11.44 -6.43 -19.21
C LEU A 411 11.89 -5.77 -20.53
N LYS A 412 13.17 -5.36 -20.61
CA LYS A 412 13.75 -4.80 -21.83
C LYS A 412 13.72 -5.79 -23.00
N SER A 413 14.09 -7.03 -22.74
CA SER A 413 14.07 -8.11 -23.75
C SER A 413 12.64 -8.36 -24.26
N PHE A 414 11.67 -8.41 -23.36
CA PHE A 414 10.25 -8.53 -23.71
C PHE A 414 9.78 -7.38 -24.58
N CYS A 415 10.02 -6.14 -24.16
CA CYS A 415 9.66 -4.95 -24.94
C CYS A 415 10.29 -4.95 -26.35
N SER A 416 11.55 -5.40 -26.46
CA SER A 416 12.24 -5.48 -27.75
C SER A 416 11.61 -6.52 -28.69
N ARG A 417 11.18 -7.69 -28.19
CA ARG A 417 10.50 -8.71 -29.01
C ARG A 417 9.09 -8.26 -29.47
N HIS A 418 8.41 -7.51 -28.64
CA HIS A 418 7.08 -7.00 -28.93
C HIS A 418 7.09 -5.62 -29.61
N SER A 419 8.26 -5.07 -29.93
CA SER A 419 8.37 -3.79 -30.66
C SER A 419 7.84 -3.90 -32.07
N LYS A 420 7.05 -2.91 -32.50
CA LYS A 420 6.68 -2.78 -33.91
C LYS A 420 7.90 -2.47 -34.77
N PRO A 421 8.00 -3.02 -35.97
CA PRO A 421 9.04 -2.64 -36.92
C PRO A 421 9.03 -1.11 -37.14
N LYS A 422 10.19 -0.46 -37.04
CA LYS A 422 10.32 0.95 -37.44
C LYS A 422 9.99 1.03 -38.91
N VAL A 423 8.89 1.70 -39.27
CA VAL A 423 8.60 2.04 -40.66
C VAL A 423 9.64 3.09 -41.06
N HIS A 424 10.68 2.66 -41.79
CA HIS A 424 11.52 3.59 -42.50
C HIS A 424 10.65 4.23 -43.60
N LEU A 425 10.16 5.44 -43.38
CA LEU A 425 9.74 6.31 -44.44
C LEU A 425 11.00 6.61 -45.24
N SER A 426 11.25 5.84 -46.30
CA SER A 426 12.16 6.23 -47.34
C SER A 426 11.54 7.47 -47.97
N LEU A 427 12.09 8.65 -47.69
CA LEU A 427 11.90 9.84 -48.49
C LEU A 427 12.51 9.50 -49.85
N GLU A 428 11.67 9.02 -50.79
CA GLU A 428 12.00 9.08 -52.18
C GLU A 428 12.01 10.55 -52.57
N THR A 429 13.19 11.04 -52.88
CA THR A 429 13.50 12.35 -53.47
C THR A 429 12.97 12.42 -54.90
#